data_49b9a07c5c14a58bdc8a6f32abc8915f
#
_entry.id   49b9a07c5c14a58bdc8a6f32abc8915f
#
_cell.length_a   1.000
_cell.length_b   1.000
_cell.length_c   1.000
_cell.angle_alpha   90.00
_cell.angle_beta   90.00
_cell.angle_gamma   90.00
#
_symmetry.space_group_name_H-M   'P 1'
#
loop_
_entity.id
_entity.type
_entity.pdbx_description
1 polymer ?
#
loop_
_entity_poly.entity_id
_entity_poly.type
_entity_poly.pdbx_seq_one_letter_code
_entity_poly.pdbx_strand_id
1 'polypeptide(L)'
;MLIRSIYLTIGSLFIPISYATAVTGNRHLSKGLDLIHKVLSRPLDVGISHLDKCLRLGRMDLENHEGFKDYINSLITVFIGHHHGEDEILFPTFEEKIKGADFSKLKKQHKEIHPIAERIKDKINVSDPSVNNYEDVRNLLQEMKGLWIEHRDIEEGIVELDMEPLISSKEQI
;
A
#
# COMPACT_ATOMS: atom_id res chain seq x y z
N MET A 1 16.67 23.55 -9.17
CA MET A 1 15.33 22.93 -9.27
C MET A 1 14.94 22.43 -7.89
N LEU A 2 13.96 23.10 -7.23
CA LEU A 2 13.58 22.76 -5.86
C LEU A 2 12.75 21.47 -5.88
N ILE A 3 13.30 20.42 -5.29
CA ILE A 3 12.54 19.20 -5.00
C ILE A 3 11.83 19.43 -3.66
N ARG A 4 10.51 19.48 -3.69
CA ARG A 4 9.70 19.59 -2.48
C ARG A 4 9.72 18.25 -1.74
N SER A 5 10.19 18.30 -0.51
CA SER A 5 10.06 17.18 0.44
C SER A 5 8.59 17.02 0.81
N ILE A 6 8.08 15.82 0.67
CA ILE A 6 6.72 15.45 1.07
C ILE A 6 6.82 14.74 2.41
N TYR A 7 6.06 15.19 3.38
CA TYR A 7 5.97 14.60 4.70
C TYR A 7 4.62 13.89 4.85
N LEU A 8 4.65 12.62 5.14
CA LEU A 8 3.48 11.89 5.57
C LEU A 8 3.42 11.93 7.10
N THR A 9 2.33 12.47 7.65
CA THR A 9 2.12 12.52 9.11
C THR A 9 1.31 11.29 9.52
N ILE A 10 1.95 10.31 10.11
CA ILE A 10 1.28 9.21 10.79
C ILE A 10 1.56 9.41 12.27
N GLY A 11 0.56 9.89 13.01
CA GLY A 11 0.59 10.12 14.46
C GLY A 11 1.98 10.48 15.01
N SER A 12 2.28 11.72 15.27
CA SER A 12 3.50 12.26 15.92
C SER A 12 4.88 11.78 15.43
N LEU A 13 4.97 10.85 14.49
CA LEU A 13 6.22 10.47 13.85
C LEU A 13 6.26 11.04 12.42
N PHE A 14 7.05 12.07 12.23
CA PHE A 14 7.42 12.54 10.90
C PHE A 14 8.41 11.54 10.30
N ILE A 15 7.96 10.71 9.37
CA ILE A 15 8.88 9.94 8.53
C ILE A 15 9.10 10.79 7.27
N PRO A 16 10.28 11.39 7.08
CA PRO A 16 10.57 12.04 5.81
C PRO A 16 10.71 10.96 4.74
N ILE A 17 9.71 10.82 3.87
CA ILE A 17 9.90 10.09 2.63
C ILE A 17 10.70 11.01 1.72
N SER A 18 12.01 10.90 1.84
CA SER A 18 12.98 11.60 1.01
C SER A 18 13.03 10.89 -0.34
N TYR A 19 12.11 11.20 -1.23
CA TYR A 19 12.34 10.91 -2.64
C TYR A 19 13.41 11.86 -3.16
N ALA A 20 14.60 11.31 -3.37
CA ALA A 20 15.77 11.94 -3.94
C ALA A 20 16.66 12.72 -2.97
N THR A 21 17.67 12.06 -2.54
CA THR A 21 18.98 12.67 -2.53
C THR A 21 19.86 11.92 -3.51
N ALA A 22 20.40 12.63 -4.45
CA ALA A 22 21.41 12.16 -5.35
C ALA A 22 22.58 11.59 -4.53
N VAL A 23 22.67 10.29 -4.47
CA VAL A 23 23.87 9.57 -4.08
C VAL A 23 24.15 8.57 -5.19
N THR A 24 25.26 8.77 -5.82
CA THR A 24 25.91 7.95 -6.82
C THR A 24 25.69 6.45 -6.60
N GLY A 25 25.08 5.78 -7.57
CA GLY A 25 24.90 4.35 -7.61
C GLY A 25 23.50 3.99 -8.07
N ASN A 26 23.37 3.17 -9.09
CA ASN A 26 22.16 2.64 -9.71
C ASN A 26 20.99 2.50 -8.74
N ARG A 27 20.18 3.55 -8.62
CA ARG A 27 18.91 3.50 -7.91
C ARG A 27 17.85 3.14 -8.93
N HIS A 28 17.40 1.93 -8.87
CA HIS A 28 16.30 1.47 -9.68
C HIS A 28 14.99 1.86 -9.00
N LEU A 29 14.15 2.63 -9.68
CA LEU A 29 12.80 2.98 -9.23
C LEU A 29 12.02 1.70 -8.90
N SER A 30 12.15 0.68 -9.75
CA SER A 30 11.57 -0.66 -9.58
C SER A 30 11.95 -1.31 -8.24
N LYS A 31 13.18 -1.16 -7.76
CA LYS A 31 13.59 -1.69 -6.45
C LYS A 31 12.93 -0.98 -5.28
N GLY A 32 12.72 0.33 -5.39
CA GLY A 32 12.01 1.11 -4.38
C GLY A 32 10.55 0.71 -4.29
N LEU A 33 9.92 0.54 -5.45
CA LEU A 33 8.54 0.10 -5.56
C LEU A 33 8.35 -1.33 -5.03
N ASP A 34 9.18 -2.28 -5.47
CA ASP A 34 9.19 -3.66 -4.96
C ASP A 34 9.34 -3.72 -3.42
N LEU A 35 10.15 -2.84 -2.86
CA LEU A 35 10.31 -2.78 -1.40
C LEU A 35 9.04 -2.34 -0.68
N ILE A 36 8.39 -1.24 -1.13
CA ILE A 36 7.14 -0.79 -0.51
C ILE A 36 6.01 -1.80 -0.72
N HIS A 37 5.93 -2.45 -1.87
CA HIS A 37 4.96 -3.50 -2.14
C HIS A 37 5.14 -4.72 -1.21
N LYS A 38 6.37 -5.10 -0.90
CA LYS A 38 6.65 -6.12 0.12
C LYS A 38 6.26 -5.69 1.52
N VAL A 39 6.48 -4.41 1.86
CA VAL A 39 6.04 -3.81 3.13
C VAL A 39 4.53 -3.82 3.27
N LEU A 40 3.76 -3.75 2.18
CA LEU A 40 2.30 -3.84 2.17
C LEU A 40 1.79 -5.29 2.13
N SER A 41 2.37 -6.11 1.29
CA SER A 41 1.94 -7.51 1.09
C SER A 41 2.11 -8.37 2.34
N ARG A 42 3.27 -8.28 3.00
CA ARG A 42 3.57 -9.09 4.17
C ARG A 42 2.63 -8.86 5.36
N PRO A 43 2.33 -7.63 5.78
CA PRO A 43 1.35 -7.40 6.83
C PRO A 43 -0.06 -7.88 6.48
N LEU A 44 -0.45 -7.79 5.22
CA LEU A 44 -1.74 -8.31 4.76
C LEU A 44 -1.83 -9.83 4.98
N ASP A 45 -0.77 -10.57 4.62
CA ASP A 45 -0.67 -12.02 4.84
C ASP A 45 -0.67 -12.38 6.34
N VAL A 46 0.06 -11.62 7.16
CA VAL A 46 0.12 -11.81 8.61
C VAL A 46 -1.25 -11.58 9.23
N GLY A 47 -1.97 -10.52 8.84
CA GLY A 47 -3.31 -10.23 9.33
C GLY A 47 -4.31 -11.36 9.02
N ILE A 48 -4.32 -11.84 7.77
CA ILE A 48 -5.17 -12.97 7.35
C ILE A 48 -4.82 -14.23 8.17
N SER A 49 -3.53 -14.57 8.28
CA SER A 49 -3.08 -15.76 9.00
C SER A 49 -3.42 -15.72 10.48
N HIS A 50 -3.35 -14.54 11.10
CA HIS A 50 -3.75 -14.34 12.49
C HIS A 50 -5.24 -14.59 12.67
N LEU A 51 -6.09 -14.02 11.82
CA LEU A 51 -7.54 -14.24 11.86
C LEU A 51 -7.91 -15.70 11.60
N ASP A 52 -7.27 -16.37 10.63
CA ASP A 52 -7.46 -17.80 10.39
C ASP A 52 -7.18 -18.64 11.63
N LYS A 53 -6.12 -18.28 12.38
CA LYS A 53 -5.81 -18.95 13.65
C LYS A 53 -6.88 -18.70 14.70
N CYS A 54 -7.32 -17.46 14.87
CA CYS A 54 -8.36 -17.11 15.85
C CYS A 54 -9.69 -17.80 15.55
N LEU A 55 -10.11 -17.83 14.29
CA LEU A 55 -11.34 -18.49 13.85
C LEU A 55 -11.30 -20.01 14.10
N ARG A 56 -10.16 -20.66 13.83
CA ARG A 56 -9.99 -22.10 14.14
C ARG A 56 -10.06 -22.41 15.63
N LEU A 57 -9.60 -21.49 16.48
CA LEU A 57 -9.64 -21.66 17.93
C LEU A 57 -11.01 -21.27 18.54
N GLY A 58 -11.92 -20.72 17.75
CA GLY A 58 -13.25 -20.26 18.19
C GLY A 58 -13.19 -19.13 19.21
N ARG A 59 -12.04 -18.46 19.33
CA ARG A 59 -11.83 -17.34 20.26
C ARG A 59 -10.79 -16.38 19.72
N MET A 60 -10.99 -15.11 19.97
CA MET A 60 -9.94 -14.11 20.00
C MET A 60 -9.59 -13.83 21.48
N ASP A 61 -8.31 -13.73 21.74
CA ASP A 61 -7.84 -13.25 23.03
C ASP A 61 -8.10 -11.74 23.11
N LEU A 62 -9.00 -11.33 24.01
CA LEU A 62 -9.37 -9.92 24.18
C LEU A 62 -8.18 -9.04 24.53
N GLU A 63 -7.18 -9.57 25.24
CA GLU A 63 -5.94 -8.84 25.54
C GLU A 63 -5.16 -8.46 24.27
N ASN A 64 -5.27 -9.28 23.22
CA ASN A 64 -4.61 -9.03 21.94
C ASN A 64 -5.49 -8.29 20.91
N HIS A 65 -6.79 -8.09 21.20
CA HIS A 65 -7.70 -7.45 20.24
C HIS A 65 -7.26 -6.00 19.92
N GLU A 66 -6.98 -5.19 20.94
CA GLU A 66 -6.59 -3.79 20.72
C GLU A 66 -5.29 -3.68 19.92
N GLY A 67 -4.29 -4.49 20.25
CA GLY A 67 -3.05 -4.53 19.46
C GLY A 67 -3.27 -4.98 18.02
N PHE A 68 -4.16 -5.94 17.80
CA PHE A 68 -4.51 -6.39 16.44
C PHE A 68 -5.31 -5.32 15.68
N LYS A 69 -6.24 -4.63 16.34
CA LYS A 69 -6.97 -3.49 15.81
C LYS A 69 -6.00 -2.39 15.34
N ASP A 70 -5.06 -2.00 16.18
CA ASP A 70 -4.04 -1.00 15.85
C ASP A 70 -3.16 -1.45 14.68
N TYR A 71 -2.82 -2.73 14.63
CA TYR A 71 -2.08 -3.32 13.51
C TYR A 71 -2.84 -3.20 12.20
N ILE A 72 -4.11 -3.58 12.17
CA ILE A 72 -4.95 -3.48 10.95
C ILE A 72 -5.17 -2.01 10.54
N ASN A 73 -5.46 -1.12 11.50
CA ASN A 73 -5.61 0.31 11.22
C ASN A 73 -4.32 0.92 10.63
N SER A 74 -3.17 0.53 11.15
CA SER A 74 -1.87 0.97 10.64
C SER A 74 -1.64 0.45 9.22
N LEU A 75 -1.90 -0.83 8.96
CA LEU A 75 -1.81 -1.42 7.63
C LEU A 75 -2.66 -0.66 6.62
N ILE A 76 -3.94 -0.43 6.93
CA ILE A 76 -4.87 0.28 6.04
C ILE A 76 -4.40 1.72 5.81
N THR A 77 -3.91 2.41 6.84
CA THR A 77 -3.41 3.78 6.72
C THR A 77 -2.23 3.86 5.75
N VAL A 78 -1.26 2.94 5.88
CA VAL A 78 -0.10 2.89 4.98
C VAL A 78 -0.52 2.55 3.55
N PHE A 79 -1.48 1.62 3.39
CA PHE A 79 -2.01 1.21 2.10
C PHE A 79 -2.67 2.37 1.34
N ILE A 80 -3.59 3.09 2.00
CA ILE A 80 -4.26 4.25 1.41
C ILE A 80 -3.25 5.37 1.14
N GLY A 81 -2.31 5.61 2.05
CA GLY A 81 -1.27 6.62 1.87
C GLY A 81 -0.34 6.34 0.68
N HIS A 82 -0.03 5.07 0.41
CA HIS A 82 0.73 4.64 -0.77
C HIS A 82 -0.02 4.99 -2.06
N HIS A 83 -1.26 4.55 -2.21
CA HIS A 83 -2.09 4.85 -3.37
C HIS A 83 -2.31 6.36 -3.59
N HIS A 84 -2.49 7.16 -2.51
CA HIS A 84 -2.57 8.61 -2.64
C HIS A 84 -1.27 9.22 -3.18
N GLY A 85 -0.11 8.70 -2.74
CA GLY A 85 1.18 9.14 -3.28
C GLY A 85 1.33 8.87 -4.77
N GLU A 86 0.81 7.75 -5.24
CA GLU A 86 0.78 7.38 -6.65
C GLU A 86 -0.19 8.25 -7.45
N ASP A 87 -1.42 8.36 -7.00
CA ASP A 87 -2.46 9.13 -7.70
C ASP A 87 -2.15 10.62 -7.79
N GLU A 88 -1.56 11.21 -6.74
CA GLU A 88 -1.32 12.65 -6.66
C GLU A 88 0.06 13.08 -7.20
N ILE A 89 1.03 12.17 -7.20
CA ILE A 89 2.41 12.55 -7.49
C ILE A 89 3.04 11.66 -8.56
N LEU A 90 3.06 10.35 -8.35
CA LEU A 90 3.81 9.43 -9.20
C LEU A 90 3.20 9.38 -10.61
N PHE A 91 1.94 9.00 -10.72
CA PHE A 91 1.26 8.87 -12.02
C PHE A 91 1.19 10.19 -12.80
N PRO A 92 0.79 11.34 -12.21
CA PRO A 92 0.83 12.61 -12.94
C PRO A 92 2.23 13.01 -13.42
N THR A 93 3.27 12.72 -12.60
CA THR A 93 4.65 13.02 -12.99
C THR A 93 5.08 12.21 -14.21
N PHE A 94 4.64 10.96 -14.32
CA PHE A 94 4.98 10.12 -15.45
C PHE A 94 4.08 10.36 -16.66
N GLU A 95 2.80 10.66 -16.47
CA GLU A 95 1.90 11.09 -17.55
C GLU A 95 2.43 12.35 -18.26
N GLU A 96 3.06 13.26 -17.53
CA GLU A 96 3.70 14.45 -18.11
C GLU A 96 4.98 14.10 -18.91
N LYS A 97 5.77 13.13 -18.44
CA LYS A 97 7.10 12.82 -19.00
C LYS A 97 7.08 11.77 -20.09
N ILE A 98 6.12 10.87 -20.08
CA ILE A 98 6.02 9.73 -20.98
C ILE A 98 4.81 9.93 -21.89
N LYS A 99 5.08 10.22 -23.17
CA LYS A 99 4.01 10.37 -24.14
C LYS A 99 3.25 9.06 -24.32
N GLY A 100 1.97 9.05 -23.96
CA GLY A 100 1.09 7.89 -24.09
C GLY A 100 1.05 6.99 -22.85
N ALA A 101 1.69 7.37 -21.73
CA ALA A 101 1.49 6.69 -20.45
C ALA A 101 0.02 6.77 -20.03
N ASP A 102 -0.52 5.64 -19.61
CA ASP A 102 -1.91 5.53 -19.14
C ASP A 102 -1.97 4.70 -17.87
N PHE A 103 -2.23 5.37 -16.76
CA PHE A 103 -2.40 4.77 -15.43
C PHE A 103 -3.88 4.61 -15.04
N SER A 104 -4.80 4.76 -15.99
CA SER A 104 -6.24 4.70 -15.72
C SER A 104 -6.68 3.38 -15.08
N LYS A 105 -6.06 2.27 -15.48
CA LYS A 105 -6.33 0.94 -14.89
C LYS A 105 -5.91 0.88 -13.42
N LEU A 106 -4.72 1.38 -13.07
CA LEU A 106 -4.23 1.41 -11.70
C LEU A 106 -5.09 2.35 -10.82
N LYS A 107 -5.37 3.55 -11.31
CA LYS A 107 -6.29 4.51 -10.64
C LYS A 107 -7.70 3.91 -10.43
N LYS A 108 -8.18 3.07 -11.34
CA LYS A 108 -9.46 2.35 -11.17
C LYS A 108 -9.35 1.30 -10.06
N GLN A 109 -8.25 0.54 -10.00
CA GLN A 109 -8.02 -0.45 -8.97
C GLN A 109 -7.91 0.20 -7.58
N HIS A 110 -7.30 1.40 -7.44
CA HIS A 110 -7.35 2.17 -6.20
C HIS A 110 -8.78 2.45 -5.73
N LYS A 111 -9.65 2.87 -6.65
CA LYS A 111 -11.08 3.12 -6.35
C LYS A 111 -11.86 1.85 -5.97
N GLU A 112 -11.39 0.69 -6.36
CA GLU A 112 -11.96 -0.61 -5.95
C GLU A 112 -11.44 -1.06 -4.58
N ILE A 113 -10.15 -0.83 -4.29
CA ILE A 113 -9.50 -1.23 -3.03
C ILE A 113 -9.93 -0.32 -1.86
N HIS A 114 -10.00 1.00 -2.05
CA HIS A 114 -10.28 1.94 -0.95
C HIS A 114 -11.59 1.67 -0.20
N PRO A 115 -12.74 1.40 -0.86
CA PRO A 115 -13.97 1.05 -0.15
C PRO A 115 -13.86 -0.24 0.69
N ILE A 116 -13.07 -1.22 0.23
CA ILE A 116 -12.82 -2.45 1.00
C ILE A 116 -12.00 -2.11 2.25
N ALA A 117 -10.97 -1.28 2.10
CA ALA A 117 -10.13 -0.81 3.19
C ALA A 117 -10.95 -0.06 4.27
N GLU A 118 -11.87 0.82 3.88
CA GLU A 118 -12.77 1.50 4.83
C GLU A 118 -13.72 0.51 5.53
N ARG A 119 -14.28 -0.46 4.81
CA ARG A 119 -15.11 -1.53 5.43
C ARG A 119 -14.32 -2.36 6.44
N ILE A 120 -13.03 -2.62 6.18
CA ILE A 120 -12.16 -3.29 7.15
C ILE A 120 -12.04 -2.46 8.42
N LYS A 121 -11.79 -1.15 8.31
CA LYS A 121 -11.71 -0.23 9.44
C LYS A 121 -13.01 -0.21 10.25
N ASP A 122 -14.15 -0.13 9.58
CA ASP A 122 -15.45 -0.15 10.26
C ASP A 122 -15.68 -1.43 11.05
N LYS A 123 -15.30 -2.57 10.49
CA LYS A 123 -15.49 -3.89 11.11
C LYS A 123 -14.51 -4.17 12.26
N ILE A 124 -13.28 -3.71 12.18
CA ILE A 124 -12.26 -3.94 13.22
C ILE A 124 -12.41 -2.99 14.42
N ASN A 125 -12.98 -1.80 14.22
CA ASN A 125 -13.10 -0.77 15.25
C ASN A 125 -14.36 -0.88 16.12
N VAL A 126 -15.08 -2.01 16.08
CA VAL A 126 -16.21 -2.24 16.98
C VAL A 126 -15.73 -2.45 18.41
N SER A 127 -16.54 -1.98 19.40
CA SER A 127 -16.15 -2.02 20.81
C SER A 127 -16.21 -3.43 21.44
N ASP A 128 -17.06 -4.29 20.90
CA ASP A 128 -17.24 -5.68 21.37
C ASP A 128 -17.31 -6.61 20.14
N PRO A 129 -16.13 -7.01 19.61
CA PRO A 129 -16.06 -7.79 18.38
C PRO A 129 -16.52 -9.22 18.60
N SER A 130 -17.49 -9.65 17.82
CA SER A 130 -17.92 -11.04 17.73
C SER A 130 -17.01 -11.85 16.80
N VAL A 131 -17.12 -13.17 16.85
CA VAL A 131 -16.46 -14.08 15.90
C VAL A 131 -16.81 -13.71 14.44
N ASN A 132 -18.05 -13.30 14.20
CA ASN A 132 -18.51 -12.88 12.87
C ASN A 132 -17.80 -11.61 12.39
N ASN A 133 -17.47 -10.65 13.28
CA ASN A 133 -16.67 -9.48 12.89
C ASN A 133 -15.28 -9.88 12.39
N TYR A 134 -14.65 -10.85 13.02
CA TYR A 134 -13.33 -11.32 12.60
C TYR A 134 -13.39 -12.11 11.29
N GLU A 135 -14.45 -12.89 11.10
CA GLU A 135 -14.68 -13.56 9.81
C GLU A 135 -14.90 -12.54 8.68
N ASP A 136 -15.69 -11.50 8.92
CA ASP A 136 -15.91 -10.40 7.99
C ASP A 136 -14.59 -9.69 7.65
N VAL A 137 -13.78 -9.31 8.65
CA VAL A 137 -12.47 -8.68 8.43
C VAL A 137 -11.55 -9.59 7.64
N ARG A 138 -11.49 -10.87 7.98
CA ARG A 138 -10.68 -11.85 7.26
C ARG A 138 -11.07 -11.96 5.80
N ASN A 139 -12.36 -12.01 5.50
CA ASN A 139 -12.88 -12.10 4.14
C ASN A 139 -12.57 -10.83 3.35
N LEU A 140 -12.73 -9.65 3.95
CA LEU A 140 -12.38 -8.37 3.34
C LEU A 140 -10.87 -8.23 3.08
N LEU A 141 -10.02 -8.69 4.00
CA LEU A 141 -8.57 -8.71 3.78
C LEU A 141 -8.18 -9.64 2.62
N GLN A 142 -8.87 -10.77 2.46
CA GLN A 142 -8.64 -11.67 1.32
C GLN A 142 -9.12 -11.07 0.00
N GLU A 143 -10.27 -10.40 -0.02
CA GLU A 143 -10.77 -9.67 -1.18
C GLU A 143 -9.78 -8.57 -1.59
N MET A 144 -9.34 -7.76 -0.62
CA MET A 144 -8.34 -6.71 -0.83
C MET A 144 -7.02 -7.28 -1.35
N LYS A 145 -6.55 -8.41 -0.80
CA LYS A 145 -5.33 -9.08 -1.25
C LYS A 145 -5.42 -9.53 -2.70
N GLY A 146 -6.57 -10.05 -3.14
CA GLY A 146 -6.78 -10.46 -4.52
C GLY A 146 -6.59 -9.30 -5.50
N LEU A 147 -7.21 -8.16 -5.22
CA LEU A 147 -7.07 -6.94 -6.03
C LEU A 147 -5.65 -6.38 -5.96
N TRP A 148 -5.04 -6.39 -4.77
CA TRP A 148 -3.69 -5.91 -4.55
C TRP A 148 -2.64 -6.66 -5.36
N ILE A 149 -2.72 -7.99 -5.45
CA ILE A 149 -1.76 -8.78 -6.24
C ILE A 149 -1.80 -8.37 -7.70
N GLU A 150 -2.99 -8.25 -8.28
CA GLU A 150 -3.15 -7.82 -9.68
C GLU A 150 -2.61 -6.40 -9.90
N HIS A 151 -2.95 -5.47 -9.00
CA HIS A 151 -2.51 -4.08 -9.03
C HIS A 151 -0.98 -3.99 -9.03
N ARG A 152 -0.36 -4.60 -8.03
CA ARG A 152 1.09 -4.63 -7.86
C ARG A 152 1.81 -5.19 -9.10
N ASP A 153 1.35 -6.32 -9.61
CA ASP A 153 2.00 -7.00 -10.74
C ASP A 153 1.94 -6.13 -12.02
N ILE A 154 0.85 -5.39 -12.21
CA ILE A 154 0.72 -4.46 -13.34
C ILE A 154 1.64 -3.26 -13.15
N GLU A 155 1.64 -2.65 -11.97
CA GLU A 155 2.43 -1.46 -11.69
C GLU A 155 3.93 -1.75 -11.75
N GLU A 156 4.40 -2.82 -11.13
CA GLU A 156 5.80 -3.25 -11.22
C GLU A 156 6.24 -3.46 -12.67
N GLY A 157 5.38 -4.06 -13.50
CA GLY A 157 5.65 -4.24 -14.92
C GLY A 157 5.77 -2.93 -15.68
N ILE A 158 4.89 -1.96 -15.43
CA ILE A 158 4.95 -0.62 -16.07
C ILE A 158 6.23 0.11 -15.63
N VAL A 159 6.54 0.08 -14.35
CA VAL A 159 7.72 0.77 -13.81
C VAL A 159 9.01 0.18 -14.37
N GLU A 160 9.14 -1.13 -14.43
CA GLU A 160 10.34 -1.80 -14.92
C GLU A 160 10.54 -1.59 -16.45
N LEU A 161 9.48 -1.71 -17.24
CA LEU A 161 9.58 -1.72 -18.70
C LEU A 161 9.54 -0.31 -19.30
N ASP A 162 8.72 0.59 -18.75
CA ASP A 162 8.41 1.87 -19.38
C ASP A 162 9.05 3.07 -18.67
N MET A 163 9.16 3.02 -17.34
CA MET A 163 9.57 4.18 -16.54
C MET A 163 11.06 4.18 -16.21
N GLU A 164 11.61 3.06 -15.78
CA GLU A 164 13.01 2.96 -15.36
C GLU A 164 14.01 3.28 -16.49
N PRO A 165 13.80 2.82 -17.74
CA PRO A 165 14.70 3.17 -18.84
C PRO A 165 14.77 4.66 -19.15
N LEU A 166 13.70 5.42 -18.86
CA LEU A 166 13.64 6.86 -19.13
C LEU A 166 14.35 7.69 -18.06
N ILE A 167 14.39 7.20 -16.83
CA ILE A 167 15.09 7.86 -15.72
C ILE A 167 16.59 7.66 -15.89
N SER A 168 17.02 6.43 -16.14
CA SER A 168 18.43 6.10 -16.31
C SER A 168 19.09 6.75 -17.53
N SER A 169 18.33 7.04 -18.59
CA SER A 169 18.86 7.74 -19.78
C SER A 169 19.05 9.24 -19.60
N LYS A 170 18.36 9.87 -18.63
CA LYS A 170 18.45 11.33 -18.35
C LYS A 170 19.48 11.69 -17.28
N GLU A 171 19.89 10.75 -16.46
CA GLU A 171 20.95 10.95 -15.46
C GLU A 171 22.37 10.77 -16.06
N GLN A 172 22.47 10.42 -17.34
CA GLN A 172 23.74 10.28 -18.07
C GLN A 172 24.16 11.54 -18.85
N ILE A 173 23.45 12.66 -18.68
CA ILE A 173 23.80 13.96 -19.17
C ILE A 173 24.06 14.89 -17.96
#